data_f1bfc77f8d0c5ba5f579b9375671342e
#
_entry.id   f1bfc77f8d0c5ba5f579b9375671342e
#
_cell.length_a   1.000
_cell.length_b   1.000
_cell.length_c   1.000
_cell.angle_alpha   90.00
_cell.angle_beta   90.00
_cell.angle_gamma   90.00
#
_symmetry.space_group_name_H-M   'P 1'
#
loop_
_entity.id
_entity.type
_entity.pdbx_description
1 polymer ?
#
loop_
_entity_poly.entity_id
_entity_poly.type
_entity_poly.pdbx_seq_one_letter_code
_entity_poly.pdbx_strand_id
1 'polypeptide(L)'
;GLSGLVSGSSIANVVTTGTFTIPLMKRVGFPGTKAGAVEVAASTNGQLTPPIMGAAAFLMVEYVGISYVEVIKAALLPALISYIALIYIVHLEACKAGMTGLPRRHNPTMLQSLLSFTGTILGLCVISALVYYGAGWTKDVFGDAATPIVTVALLIAYVGLVKISANHVKDGAIEIDAELTE
;
A
#
# COMPACT_ATOMS: atom_id res chain seq x y z
N GLY A 1 4.23 5.44 1.27
CA GLY A 1 3.81 6.03 -0.01
C GLY A 1 2.66 5.27 -0.68
N LEU A 2 2.84 3.98 -1.02
CA LEU A 2 1.80 3.20 -1.74
C LEU A 2 0.47 3.11 -0.98
N SER A 3 0.49 2.94 0.34
CA SER A 3 -0.72 2.95 1.17
C SER A 3 -1.40 4.33 1.18
N GLY A 4 -0.63 5.40 1.07
CA GLY A 4 -1.15 6.77 0.95
C GLY A 4 -1.93 7.03 -0.35
N LEU A 5 -1.58 6.33 -1.44
CA LEU A 5 -2.34 6.36 -2.70
C LEU A 5 -3.79 5.91 -2.51
N VAL A 6 -4.00 4.93 -1.64
CA VAL A 6 -5.33 4.35 -1.40
C VAL A 6 -6.09 5.13 -0.33
N SER A 7 -5.41 5.54 0.76
CA SER A 7 -6.05 6.24 1.87
C SER A 7 -6.42 7.70 1.56
N GLY A 8 -5.68 8.34 0.63
CA GLY A 8 -5.85 9.76 0.33
C GLY A 8 -5.57 10.70 1.51
N SER A 9 -5.08 10.19 2.64
CA SER A 9 -4.79 10.94 3.85
C SER A 9 -3.38 10.66 4.37
N SER A 10 -2.54 11.68 4.38
CA SER A 10 -1.18 11.58 4.91
C SER A 10 -1.17 11.28 6.40
N ILE A 11 -2.07 11.88 7.17
CA ILE A 11 -2.17 11.69 8.62
C ILE A 11 -2.56 10.24 8.93
N ALA A 12 -3.64 9.74 8.32
CA ALA A 12 -4.08 8.36 8.51
C ALA A 12 -2.97 7.38 8.12
N ASN A 13 -2.23 7.66 7.04
CA ASN A 13 -1.14 6.81 6.59
C ASN A 13 0.03 6.79 7.58
N VAL A 14 0.45 7.94 8.11
CA VAL A 14 1.50 8.01 9.13
C VAL A 14 1.11 7.24 10.40
N VAL A 15 -0.13 7.38 10.85
CA VAL A 15 -0.61 6.68 12.04
C VAL A 15 -0.70 5.16 11.83
N THR A 16 -1.10 4.71 10.65
CA THR A 16 -1.25 3.27 10.37
C THR A 16 0.06 2.62 9.97
N THR A 17 0.72 3.09 8.90
CA THR A 17 1.94 2.47 8.40
C THR A 17 3.18 2.87 9.18
N GLY A 18 3.22 4.10 9.71
CA GLY A 18 4.35 4.60 10.48
C GLY A 18 4.62 3.82 11.76
N THR A 19 3.61 3.19 12.35
CA THR A 19 3.78 2.30 13.51
C THR A 19 4.71 1.12 13.21
N PHE A 20 4.79 0.67 11.97
CA PHE A 20 5.66 -0.42 11.52
C PHE A 20 6.93 0.08 10.84
N THR A 21 6.80 1.08 9.96
CA THR A 21 7.91 1.54 9.13
C THR A 21 8.93 2.34 9.91
N ILE A 22 8.52 3.18 10.88
CA ILE A 22 9.43 3.97 11.70
C ILE A 22 10.33 3.07 12.57
N PRO A 23 9.82 2.10 13.35
CA PRO A 23 10.65 1.15 14.06
C PRO A 23 11.59 0.35 13.15
N LEU A 24 11.13 -0.06 11.97
CA LEU A 24 11.95 -0.78 11.00
C LEU A 24 13.11 0.10 10.50
N MET A 25 12.86 1.35 10.14
CA MET A 25 13.91 2.30 9.74
C MET A 25 14.92 2.55 10.87
N LYS A 26 14.44 2.63 12.10
CA LYS A 26 15.34 2.76 13.28
C LYS A 26 16.23 1.53 13.47
N ARG A 27 15.72 0.32 13.25
CA ARG A 27 16.51 -0.93 13.36
C ARG A 27 17.64 -1.00 12.32
N VAL A 28 17.45 -0.45 11.15
CA VAL A 28 18.50 -0.40 10.12
C VAL A 28 19.46 0.78 10.27
N GLY A 29 19.28 1.64 11.29
CA GLY A 29 20.23 2.69 11.64
C GLY A 29 19.76 4.12 11.38
N PHE A 30 18.53 4.36 10.92
CA PHE A 30 18.01 5.73 10.82
C PHE A 30 17.75 6.34 12.20
N PRO A 31 18.18 7.57 12.47
CA PRO A 31 17.73 8.32 13.64
C PRO A 31 16.20 8.48 13.62
N GLY A 32 15.57 8.45 14.79
CA GLY A 32 14.11 8.52 14.90
C GLY A 32 13.50 9.74 14.21
N THR A 33 14.16 10.90 14.29
CA THR A 33 13.75 12.13 13.61
C THR A 33 13.74 11.99 12.08
N LYS A 34 14.77 11.37 11.50
CA LYS A 34 14.85 11.13 10.06
C LYS A 34 13.85 10.07 9.62
N ALA A 35 13.69 8.99 10.39
CA ALA A 35 12.69 7.96 10.10
C ALA A 35 11.26 8.55 10.06
N GLY A 36 10.92 9.41 11.04
CA GLY A 36 9.66 10.12 11.06
C GLY A 36 9.50 11.07 9.86
N ALA A 37 10.54 11.83 9.52
CA ALA A 37 10.51 12.74 8.38
C ALA A 37 10.29 12.00 7.04
N VAL A 38 10.96 10.86 6.83
CA VAL A 38 10.77 10.02 5.65
C VAL A 38 9.34 9.49 5.56
N GLU A 39 8.79 9.02 6.68
CA GLU A 39 7.42 8.51 6.72
C GLU A 39 6.39 9.60 6.39
N VAL A 40 6.55 10.79 6.97
CA VAL A 40 5.66 11.94 6.69
C VAL A 40 5.76 12.36 5.23
N ALA A 41 6.97 12.50 4.69
CA ALA A 41 7.18 12.86 3.29
C ALA A 41 6.61 11.82 2.33
N ALA A 42 6.84 10.52 2.60
CA ALA A 42 6.29 9.43 1.79
C ALA A 42 4.75 9.37 1.84
N SER A 43 4.17 9.68 2.99
CA SER A 43 2.71 9.71 3.18
C SER A 43 2.08 10.90 2.46
N THR A 44 2.72 12.07 2.50
CA THR A 44 2.28 13.27 1.78
C THR A 44 2.36 13.05 0.27
N ASN A 45 3.44 12.45 -0.23
CA ASN A 45 3.54 12.09 -1.65
C ASN A 45 2.41 11.14 -2.09
N GLY A 46 2.05 10.17 -1.25
CA GLY A 46 0.92 9.29 -1.52
C GLY A 46 -0.40 10.04 -1.70
N GLN A 47 -0.65 11.05 -0.87
CA GLN A 47 -1.84 11.90 -0.95
C GLN A 47 -1.89 12.76 -2.22
N LEU A 48 -0.74 13.11 -2.80
CA LEU A 48 -0.65 13.91 -4.02
C LEU A 48 -0.71 13.06 -5.30
N THR A 49 -0.61 11.75 -5.16
CA THR A 49 -0.42 10.85 -6.31
C THR A 49 -1.75 10.30 -6.81
N PRO A 50 -2.02 10.38 -8.13
CA PRO A 50 -3.16 9.72 -8.74
C PRO A 50 -3.14 8.19 -8.52
N PRO A 51 -4.29 7.49 -8.56
CA PRO A 51 -5.60 7.98 -9.02
C PRO A 51 -6.49 8.58 -7.93
N ILE A 52 -6.32 8.22 -6.64
CA ILE A 52 -7.30 8.60 -5.60
C ILE A 52 -7.05 10.02 -5.11
N MET A 53 -5.77 10.37 -4.87
CA MET A 53 -5.37 11.67 -4.35
C MET A 53 -6.07 12.01 -3.02
N GLY A 54 -5.76 13.15 -2.42
CA GLY A 54 -6.46 13.63 -1.23
C GLY A 54 -7.67 14.50 -1.58
N ALA A 55 -8.41 14.92 -0.56
CA ALA A 55 -9.60 15.79 -0.70
C ALA A 55 -9.33 17.06 -1.51
N ALA A 56 -8.08 17.54 -1.52
CA ALA A 56 -7.70 18.73 -2.29
C ALA A 56 -7.93 18.57 -3.80
N ALA A 57 -7.84 17.36 -4.35
CA ALA A 57 -8.09 17.12 -5.77
C ALA A 57 -9.55 17.36 -6.14
N PHE A 58 -10.49 16.99 -5.28
CA PHE A 58 -11.91 17.24 -5.47
C PHE A 58 -12.23 18.73 -5.35
N LEU A 59 -11.58 19.42 -4.42
CA LEU A 59 -11.71 20.88 -4.31
C LEU A 59 -11.16 21.58 -5.56
N MET A 60 -10.09 21.10 -6.17
CA MET A 60 -9.60 21.66 -7.43
C MET A 60 -10.62 21.50 -8.57
N VAL A 61 -11.28 20.34 -8.67
CA VAL A 61 -12.36 20.14 -9.64
C VAL A 61 -13.48 21.18 -9.45
N GLU A 62 -13.89 21.37 -8.21
CA GLU A 62 -14.99 22.29 -7.87
C GLU A 62 -14.62 23.77 -8.11
N TYR A 63 -13.46 24.22 -7.60
CA TYR A 63 -13.07 25.63 -7.67
C TYR A 63 -12.51 26.06 -9.03
N VAL A 64 -11.81 25.16 -9.72
CA VAL A 64 -11.19 25.47 -11.02
C VAL A 64 -12.12 25.13 -12.18
N GLY A 65 -13.13 24.28 -11.96
CA GLY A 65 -14.11 23.88 -12.98
C GLY A 65 -13.53 22.97 -14.05
N ILE A 66 -12.48 22.21 -13.74
CA ILE A 66 -11.86 21.23 -14.66
C ILE A 66 -12.28 19.81 -14.30
N SER A 67 -12.19 18.91 -15.25
CA SER A 67 -12.50 17.49 -15.00
C SER A 67 -11.47 16.83 -14.06
N TYR A 68 -11.90 15.85 -13.28
CA TYR A 68 -10.99 15.08 -12.41
C TYR A 68 -9.85 14.41 -13.19
N VAL A 69 -10.11 14.00 -14.43
CA VAL A 69 -9.09 13.40 -15.31
C VAL A 69 -7.99 14.40 -15.68
N GLU A 70 -8.35 15.67 -15.86
CA GLU A 70 -7.36 16.75 -16.10
C GLU A 70 -6.51 17.01 -14.87
N VAL A 71 -7.10 17.00 -13.67
CA VAL A 71 -6.36 17.09 -12.41
C VAL A 71 -5.37 15.93 -12.29
N ILE A 72 -5.79 14.69 -12.59
CA ILE A 72 -4.91 13.51 -12.60
C ILE A 72 -3.73 13.70 -13.54
N LYS A 73 -3.98 14.12 -14.78
CA LYS A 73 -2.91 14.34 -15.78
C LYS A 73 -1.92 15.40 -15.32
N ALA A 74 -2.40 16.50 -14.75
CA ALA A 74 -1.56 17.57 -14.24
C ALA A 74 -0.73 17.14 -13.01
N ALA A 75 -1.32 16.34 -12.12
CA ALA A 75 -0.68 15.88 -10.89
C ALA A 75 0.35 14.78 -11.10
N LEU A 76 0.27 14.02 -12.19
CA LEU A 76 1.13 12.84 -12.42
C LEU A 76 2.61 13.21 -12.47
N LEU A 77 2.97 14.26 -13.21
CA LEU A 77 4.37 14.68 -13.37
C LEU A 77 4.97 15.22 -12.06
N PRO A 78 4.34 16.15 -11.32
CA PRO A 78 4.81 16.57 -10.00
C PRO A 78 4.95 15.43 -9.00
N ALA A 79 3.99 14.49 -8.97
CA ALA A 79 4.04 13.33 -8.10
C ALA A 79 5.26 12.45 -8.41
N LEU A 80 5.52 12.15 -9.69
CA LEU A 80 6.66 11.34 -10.11
C LEU A 80 7.99 11.99 -9.71
N ILE A 81 8.15 13.29 -9.97
CA ILE A 81 9.36 14.06 -9.60
C ILE A 81 9.55 14.02 -8.08
N SER A 82 8.48 14.20 -7.30
CA SER A 82 8.54 14.17 -5.84
C SER A 82 8.96 12.81 -5.29
N TYR A 83 8.48 11.69 -5.87
CA TYR A 83 8.94 10.35 -5.48
C TYR A 83 10.39 10.11 -5.83
N ILE A 84 10.84 10.51 -7.02
CA ILE A 84 12.25 10.38 -7.43
C ILE A 84 13.14 11.17 -6.47
N ALA A 85 12.78 12.41 -6.16
CA ALA A 85 13.51 13.24 -5.22
C ALA A 85 13.57 12.61 -3.82
N LEU A 86 12.45 12.10 -3.30
CA LEU A 86 12.38 11.45 -2.00
C LEU A 86 13.27 10.21 -1.94
N ILE A 87 13.19 9.33 -2.94
CA ILE A 87 14.02 8.12 -3.02
C ILE A 87 15.51 8.50 -3.05
N TYR A 88 15.85 9.50 -3.84
CA TYR A 88 17.23 9.97 -3.97
C TYR A 88 17.76 10.54 -2.64
N ILE A 89 16.98 11.38 -1.95
CA ILE A 89 17.35 11.94 -0.64
C ILE A 89 17.53 10.82 0.40
N VAL A 90 16.61 9.87 0.46
CA VAL A 90 16.71 8.73 1.39
C VAL A 90 17.94 7.88 1.07
N HIS A 91 18.24 7.66 -0.21
CA HIS A 91 19.45 6.95 -0.62
C HIS A 91 20.72 7.67 -0.19
N LEU A 92 20.82 8.99 -0.41
CA LEU A 92 21.97 9.78 0.03
C LEU A 92 22.15 9.78 1.54
N GLU A 93 21.06 9.88 2.30
CA GLU A 93 21.09 9.80 3.77
C GLU A 93 21.54 8.43 4.27
N ALA A 94 21.13 7.35 3.61
CA ALA A 94 21.59 6.00 3.92
C ALA A 94 23.08 5.83 3.63
N CYS A 95 23.57 6.32 2.49
CA CYS A 95 24.99 6.32 2.13
C CYS A 95 25.83 7.13 3.12
N LYS A 96 25.35 8.33 3.51
CA LYS A 96 26.02 9.19 4.48
C LYS A 96 26.13 8.54 5.86
N ALA A 97 25.16 7.75 6.24
CA ALA A 97 25.14 7.01 7.49
C ALA A 97 25.93 5.67 7.44
N GLY A 98 26.54 5.34 6.30
CA GLY A 98 27.28 4.10 6.11
C GLY A 98 26.42 2.84 6.21
N MET A 99 25.11 2.96 5.91
CA MET A 99 24.19 1.84 6.02
C MET A 99 24.47 0.79 4.95
N THR A 100 24.60 -0.46 5.37
CA THR A 100 24.68 -1.61 4.47
C THR A 100 23.31 -2.27 4.37
N GLY A 101 22.98 -2.76 3.18
CA GLY A 101 21.72 -3.50 2.98
C GLY A 101 21.65 -4.75 3.88
N LEU A 102 20.47 -5.08 4.34
CA LEU A 102 20.25 -6.33 5.08
C LEU A 102 20.64 -7.54 4.20
N PRO A 103 21.28 -8.57 4.77
CA PRO A 103 21.61 -9.79 4.04
C PRO A 103 20.30 -10.37 3.46
N ARG A 104 20.29 -10.61 2.15
CA ARG A 104 19.14 -11.23 1.51
C ARG A 104 19.02 -12.67 1.94
N ARG A 105 17.94 -13.02 2.62
CA ARG A 105 17.64 -14.39 3.05
C ARG A 105 17.45 -15.35 1.86
N HIS A 106 17.09 -14.83 0.70
CA HIS A 106 16.89 -15.58 -0.53
C HIS A 106 17.23 -14.70 -1.73
N ASN A 107 18.05 -15.19 -2.66
CA ASN A 107 18.30 -14.53 -3.94
C ASN A 107 17.41 -15.19 -5.00
N PRO A 108 16.19 -14.72 -5.25
CA PRO A 108 15.37 -15.27 -6.31
C PRO A 108 16.06 -15.00 -7.65
N THR A 109 16.09 -16.00 -8.50
CA THR A 109 16.53 -15.83 -9.88
C THR A 109 15.62 -14.78 -10.56
N MET A 110 16.16 -13.98 -11.49
CA MET A 110 15.39 -12.95 -12.19
C MET A 110 14.07 -13.49 -12.77
N LEU A 111 14.11 -14.73 -13.26
CA LEU A 111 12.93 -15.42 -13.78
C LEU A 111 11.89 -15.71 -12.69
N GLN A 112 12.31 -16.12 -11.51
CA GLN A 112 11.40 -16.36 -10.37
C GLN A 112 10.75 -15.06 -9.88
N SER A 113 11.51 -13.97 -9.84
CA SER A 113 11.00 -12.64 -9.49
C SER A 113 9.97 -12.16 -10.51
N LEU A 114 10.25 -12.35 -11.80
CA LEU A 114 9.33 -12.00 -12.89
C LEU A 114 8.05 -12.83 -12.84
N LEU A 115 8.17 -14.14 -12.66
CA LEU A 115 7.03 -15.05 -12.54
C LEU A 115 6.17 -14.73 -11.31
N SER A 116 6.78 -14.43 -10.18
CA SER A 116 6.06 -14.01 -8.96
C SER A 116 5.31 -12.70 -9.16
N PHE A 117 5.95 -11.71 -9.78
CA PHE A 117 5.34 -10.42 -10.10
C PHE A 117 4.16 -10.57 -11.09
N THR A 118 4.38 -11.31 -12.17
CA THR A 118 3.34 -11.59 -13.18
C THR A 118 2.19 -12.40 -12.57
N GLY A 119 2.49 -13.39 -11.73
CA GLY A 119 1.49 -14.19 -11.02
C GLY A 119 0.63 -13.35 -10.06
N THR A 120 1.25 -12.39 -9.36
CA THR A 120 0.53 -11.47 -8.47
C THR A 120 -0.41 -10.55 -9.26
N ILE A 121 0.05 -9.98 -10.38
CA ILE A 121 -0.80 -9.14 -11.23
C ILE A 121 -1.94 -9.95 -11.83
N LEU A 122 -1.65 -11.14 -12.34
CA LEU A 122 -2.67 -12.02 -12.90
C LEU A 122 -3.72 -12.40 -11.84
N GLY A 123 -3.27 -12.72 -10.63
CA GLY A 123 -4.15 -13.01 -9.49
C GLY A 123 -5.07 -11.84 -9.15
N LEU A 124 -4.53 -10.61 -9.10
CA LEU A 124 -5.32 -9.40 -8.89
C LEU A 124 -6.34 -9.15 -10.02
N CYS A 125 -5.93 -9.36 -11.27
CA CYS A 125 -6.84 -9.24 -12.41
C CYS A 125 -7.97 -10.28 -12.36
N VAL A 126 -7.65 -11.53 -12.01
CA VAL A 126 -8.66 -12.59 -11.87
C VAL A 126 -9.64 -12.27 -10.74
N ILE A 127 -9.15 -11.84 -9.57
CA ILE A 127 -9.99 -11.44 -8.44
C ILE A 127 -10.90 -10.27 -8.84
N SER A 128 -10.34 -9.24 -9.50
CA SER A 128 -11.12 -8.09 -9.97
C SER A 128 -12.20 -8.50 -10.97
N ALA A 129 -11.88 -9.39 -11.91
CA ALA A 129 -12.82 -9.92 -12.87
C ALA A 129 -13.93 -10.73 -12.18
N LEU A 130 -13.58 -11.61 -11.23
CA LEU A 130 -14.55 -12.38 -10.46
C LEU A 130 -15.50 -11.48 -9.66
N VAL A 131 -14.98 -10.42 -9.02
CA VAL A 131 -15.82 -9.45 -8.30
C VAL A 131 -16.73 -8.71 -9.27
N TYR A 132 -16.22 -8.24 -10.41
CA TYR A 132 -16.98 -7.49 -11.38
C TYR A 132 -18.10 -8.32 -12.01
N TYR A 133 -17.76 -9.51 -12.54
CA TYR A 133 -18.74 -10.41 -13.17
C TYR A 133 -19.68 -11.04 -12.13
N GLY A 134 -19.17 -11.37 -10.94
CA GLY A 134 -19.98 -11.90 -9.83
C GLY A 134 -21.01 -10.89 -9.36
N ALA A 135 -20.63 -9.62 -9.20
CA ALA A 135 -21.56 -8.55 -8.82
C ALA A 135 -22.61 -8.29 -9.93
N GLY A 136 -22.22 -8.39 -11.20
CA GLY A 136 -23.16 -8.32 -12.33
C GLY A 136 -24.18 -9.46 -12.29
N TRP A 137 -23.71 -10.69 -12.19
CA TRP A 137 -24.56 -11.88 -12.13
C TRP A 137 -25.53 -11.88 -10.93
N THR A 138 -25.05 -11.48 -9.75
CA THR A 138 -25.93 -11.37 -8.56
C THR A 138 -27.01 -10.32 -8.73
N LYS A 139 -26.73 -9.23 -9.44
CA LYS A 139 -27.72 -8.20 -9.77
C LYS A 139 -28.77 -8.71 -10.73
N ASP A 140 -28.38 -9.50 -11.71
CA ASP A 140 -29.32 -10.11 -12.68
C ASP A 140 -30.24 -11.16 -12.02
N VAL A 141 -29.71 -11.92 -11.04
CA VAL A 141 -30.46 -12.99 -10.35
C VAL A 141 -31.33 -12.48 -9.20
N PHE A 142 -30.81 -11.54 -8.41
CA PHE A 142 -31.43 -11.09 -7.15
C PHE A 142 -31.98 -9.66 -7.22
N GLY A 143 -31.82 -8.95 -8.34
CA GLY A 143 -32.30 -7.59 -8.51
C GLY A 143 -31.78 -6.64 -7.43
N ASP A 144 -32.66 -5.88 -6.81
CA ASP A 144 -32.31 -4.90 -5.76
C ASP A 144 -31.74 -5.52 -4.48
N ALA A 145 -31.99 -6.79 -4.22
CA ALA A 145 -31.43 -7.53 -3.07
C ALA A 145 -29.97 -7.96 -3.29
N ALA A 146 -29.41 -7.81 -4.49
CA ALA A 146 -28.03 -8.19 -4.82
C ALA A 146 -27.01 -7.40 -3.98
N THR A 147 -27.23 -6.10 -3.80
CA THR A 147 -26.29 -5.23 -3.08
C THR A 147 -26.05 -5.66 -1.62
N PRO A 148 -27.10 -5.87 -0.79
CA PRO A 148 -26.89 -6.34 0.58
C PRO A 148 -26.30 -7.76 0.63
N ILE A 149 -26.67 -8.67 -0.29
CA ILE A 149 -26.13 -10.03 -0.35
C ILE A 149 -24.62 -10.00 -0.62
N VAL A 150 -24.17 -9.26 -1.64
CA VAL A 150 -22.74 -9.13 -1.97
C VAL A 150 -21.96 -8.48 -0.82
N THR A 151 -22.54 -7.46 -0.18
CA THR A 151 -21.89 -6.79 0.96
C THR A 151 -21.69 -7.74 2.13
N VAL A 152 -22.69 -8.54 2.49
CA VAL A 152 -22.60 -9.54 3.55
C VAL A 152 -21.58 -10.63 3.20
N ALA A 153 -21.58 -11.12 1.96
CA ALA A 153 -20.62 -12.12 1.49
C ALA A 153 -19.18 -11.61 1.56
N LEU A 154 -18.94 -10.36 1.14
CA LEU A 154 -17.62 -9.72 1.23
C LEU A 154 -17.19 -9.52 2.69
N LEU A 155 -18.09 -9.14 3.58
CA LEU A 155 -17.83 -9.03 5.01
C LEU A 155 -17.41 -10.37 5.63
N ILE A 156 -18.13 -11.44 5.30
CA ILE A 156 -17.81 -12.79 5.77
C ILE A 156 -16.43 -13.23 5.23
N ALA A 157 -16.16 -13.01 3.96
CA ALA A 157 -14.87 -13.32 3.33
C ALA A 157 -13.74 -12.52 3.99
N TYR A 158 -13.95 -11.23 4.26
CA TYR A 158 -12.98 -10.38 4.95
C TYR A 158 -12.68 -10.88 6.37
N VAL A 159 -13.71 -11.17 7.17
CA VAL A 159 -13.54 -11.72 8.52
C VAL A 159 -12.81 -13.07 8.48
N GLY A 160 -13.14 -13.93 7.51
CA GLY A 160 -12.44 -15.19 7.28
C GLY A 160 -10.95 -15.00 6.97
N LEU A 161 -10.61 -14.10 6.07
CA LEU A 161 -9.23 -13.78 5.72
C LEU A 161 -8.45 -13.20 6.90
N VAL A 162 -9.06 -12.28 7.67
CA VAL A 162 -8.43 -11.71 8.88
C VAL A 162 -8.15 -12.80 9.91
N LYS A 163 -9.10 -13.75 10.11
CA LYS A 163 -8.93 -14.85 11.06
C LYS A 163 -7.83 -15.82 10.63
N ILE A 164 -7.75 -16.16 9.34
CA ILE A 164 -6.69 -17.00 8.76
C ILE A 164 -5.33 -16.30 8.90
N SER A 165 -5.25 -15.01 8.56
CA SER A 165 -4.03 -14.22 8.68
C SER A 165 -3.57 -14.10 10.14
N ALA A 166 -4.51 -13.90 11.08
CA ALA A 166 -4.20 -13.81 12.50
C ALA A 166 -3.68 -15.14 13.08
N ASN A 167 -4.16 -16.27 12.60
CA ASN A 167 -3.64 -17.58 12.99
C ASN A 167 -2.22 -17.79 12.46
N HIS A 168 -1.95 -17.45 11.19
CA HIS A 168 -0.61 -17.55 10.60
C HIS A 168 0.43 -16.67 11.33
N VAL A 169 0.02 -15.48 11.79
CA VAL A 169 0.88 -14.59 12.57
C VAL A 169 1.18 -15.16 13.95
N LYS A 170 0.21 -15.82 14.58
CA LYS A 170 0.42 -16.49 15.87
C LYS A 170 1.40 -17.67 15.74
N ASP A 171 1.22 -18.50 14.73
CA ASP A 171 2.10 -19.65 14.49
C ASP A 171 3.55 -19.20 14.21
N GLY A 172 3.75 -18.15 13.38
CA GLY A 172 5.06 -17.56 13.13
C GLY A 172 5.68 -16.86 14.34
N ALA A 173 4.89 -16.28 15.24
CA ALA A 173 5.39 -15.67 16.47
C ALA A 173 5.88 -16.71 17.48
N ILE A 174 5.20 -17.84 17.58
CA ILE A 174 5.58 -18.97 18.43
C ILE A 174 6.92 -19.59 17.97
N GLU A 175 7.13 -19.67 16.64
CA GLU A 175 8.35 -20.21 16.05
C GLU A 175 9.56 -19.29 16.32
N ILE A 176 9.37 -17.97 16.28
CA ILE A 176 10.41 -16.97 16.59
C ILE A 176 10.79 -16.98 18.08
N ASP A 177 9.83 -17.14 18.98
CA ASP A 177 10.09 -17.21 20.42
C ASP A 177 10.82 -18.52 20.80
N ALA A 178 10.58 -19.61 20.09
CA ALA A 178 11.30 -20.86 20.29
C ALA A 178 12.77 -20.76 19.84
N GLU A 179 13.06 -20.10 18.70
CA GLU A 179 14.43 -19.84 18.23
C GLU A 179 15.25 -18.88 19.13
N LEU A 180 14.58 -18.02 19.89
CA LEU A 180 15.23 -17.05 20.79
C LEU A 180 15.54 -17.63 22.18
N THR A 181 14.99 -18.80 22.51
CA THR A 181 15.17 -19.49 23.81
C THR A 181 16.21 -20.63 23.77
N GLU A 182 16.73 -20.98 22.61
CA GLU A 182 17.89 -21.86 22.42
C GLU A 182 19.19 -21.04 22.26
#